data_4b4700751d34b096c9a1016f49ab400e
#
_entry.id   4b4700751d34b096c9a1016f49ab400e
#
_cell.length_a   1.000
_cell.length_b   1.000
_cell.length_c   1.000
_cell.angle_alpha   90.00
_cell.angle_beta   90.00
_cell.angle_gamma   90.00
#
_symmetry.space_group_name_H-M   'P 1'
#
loop_
_entity.id
_entity.type
_entity.pdbx_description
1 polymer ?
#
loop_
_entity_poly.entity_id
_entity_poly.type
_entity_poly.pdbx_seq_one_letter_code
_entity_poly.pdbx_strand_id
1 'polypeptide(L)'
;MIKAGIIGTGNIGTDLLLKLIKTDFIEPIIFAGRRMSSNGIKLAQEKGINVTDKGIQFFIDNKIYIDVIYDCTNATDAKKHAKIFKEQGVKVIDLTPAKIGDLCVPTINPEAIKTQDNVNMITCGGQASTPLLN
;
A
#
# COMPACT_ATOMS: atom_id res chain seq x y z
N MET A 1 -1.53 8.61 15.40
CA MET A 1 -1.57 8.50 13.92
C MET A 1 -1.35 7.08 13.46
N ILE A 2 -2.03 6.68 12.41
CA ILE A 2 -1.81 5.39 11.74
C ILE A 2 -0.51 5.49 10.96
N LYS A 3 0.41 4.57 11.21
CA LYS A 3 1.69 4.53 10.49
C LYS A 3 1.57 3.63 9.29
N ALA A 4 1.81 4.17 8.11
CA ALA A 4 1.64 3.48 6.85
C ALA A 4 2.94 3.37 6.06
N GLY A 5 3.10 2.25 5.37
CA GLY A 5 4.14 2.10 4.37
C GLY A 5 3.51 1.89 3.01
N ILE A 6 4.25 2.22 1.97
CA ILE A 6 3.84 1.98 0.59
C ILE A 6 4.96 1.17 -0.07
N ILE A 7 4.60 0.05 -0.68
CA ILE A 7 5.52 -0.72 -1.51
C ILE A 7 5.04 -0.66 -2.96
N GLY A 8 5.92 -0.19 -3.85
CA GLY A 8 5.62 0.11 -5.23
C GLY A 8 5.62 1.61 -5.49
N THR A 9 6.60 2.08 -6.24
CA THR A 9 6.87 3.52 -6.43
C THR A 9 6.51 4.02 -7.83
N GLY A 10 5.61 3.30 -8.51
CA GLY A 10 5.07 3.73 -9.79
C GLY A 10 4.01 4.83 -9.64
N ASN A 11 3.22 5.04 -10.68
CA ASN A 11 2.23 6.12 -10.70
C ASN A 11 1.17 5.97 -9.60
N ILE A 12 0.68 4.75 -9.37
CA ILE A 12 -0.36 4.50 -8.36
C ILE A 12 0.19 4.75 -6.96
N GLY A 13 1.36 4.18 -6.65
CA GLY A 13 1.99 4.36 -5.35
C GLY A 13 2.35 5.81 -5.06
N THR A 14 2.85 6.52 -6.06
CA THR A 14 3.20 7.94 -5.94
C THR A 14 1.97 8.81 -5.71
N ASP A 15 0.89 8.58 -6.46
CA ASP A 15 -0.36 9.32 -6.26
C ASP A 15 -0.93 9.08 -4.88
N LEU A 16 -0.91 7.83 -4.42
CA LEU A 16 -1.36 7.48 -3.08
C LEU A 16 -0.53 8.19 -2.01
N LEU A 17 0.80 8.19 -2.16
CA LEU A 17 1.68 8.89 -1.22
C LEU A 17 1.30 10.35 -1.08
N LEU A 18 1.09 11.05 -2.20
CA LEU A 18 0.72 12.45 -2.18
C LEU A 18 -0.61 12.70 -1.46
N LYS A 19 -1.56 11.77 -1.62
CA LYS A 19 -2.84 11.85 -0.92
C LYS A 19 -2.70 11.60 0.58
N LEU A 20 -1.90 10.62 0.97
CA LEU A 20 -1.68 10.30 2.38
C LEU A 20 -0.99 11.44 3.13
N ILE A 21 -0.04 12.12 2.49
CA ILE A 21 0.66 13.27 3.09
C ILE A 21 -0.33 14.36 3.51
N LYS A 22 -1.44 14.49 2.78
CA LYS A 22 -2.44 15.53 3.05
C LYS A 22 -3.42 15.16 4.15
N THR A 23 -3.41 13.92 4.64
CA THR A 23 -4.32 13.50 5.71
C THR A 23 -3.73 13.83 7.08
N ASP A 24 -4.61 14.04 8.07
CA ASP A 24 -4.18 14.34 9.44
C ASP A 24 -4.07 13.10 10.33
N PHE A 25 -4.50 11.94 9.84
CA PHE A 25 -4.61 10.72 10.66
C PHE A 25 -3.74 9.56 10.17
N ILE A 26 -3.09 9.69 9.02
CA ILE A 26 -2.15 8.69 8.47
C ILE A 26 -0.80 9.34 8.25
N GLU A 27 0.24 8.67 8.73
CA GLU A 27 1.62 9.12 8.54
C GLU A 27 2.34 8.11 7.63
N PRO A 28 2.69 8.48 6.38
CA PRO A 28 3.51 7.63 5.54
C PRO A 28 4.95 7.64 6.05
N ILE A 29 5.43 6.51 6.55
CA ILE A 29 6.75 6.43 7.18
C ILE A 29 7.82 5.81 6.28
N ILE A 30 7.43 5.09 5.24
CA ILE A 30 8.38 4.49 4.29
C ILE A 30 7.75 4.31 2.91
N PHE A 31 8.50 4.65 1.90
CA PHE A 31 8.12 4.50 0.49
C PHE A 31 9.16 3.60 -0.18
N ALA A 32 8.77 2.36 -0.47
CA ALA A 32 9.69 1.32 -0.91
C ALA A 32 9.53 1.01 -2.39
N GLY A 33 10.63 1.09 -3.13
CA GLY A 33 10.68 0.76 -4.54
C GLY A 33 11.89 -0.10 -4.86
N ARG A 34 12.18 -0.26 -6.14
CA ARG A 34 13.31 -1.06 -6.61
C ARG A 34 14.45 -0.22 -7.15
N ARG A 35 14.23 1.06 -7.45
CA ARG A 35 15.23 1.93 -8.05
C ARG A 35 15.18 3.31 -7.42
N MET A 36 16.31 3.78 -6.92
CA MET A 36 16.42 5.14 -6.39
C MET A 36 16.21 6.20 -7.48
N SER A 37 16.41 5.83 -8.74
CA SER A 37 16.21 6.74 -9.87
C SER A 37 14.76 6.95 -10.27
N SER A 38 13.82 6.22 -9.68
CA SER A 38 12.41 6.39 -10.04
C SER A 38 11.91 7.78 -9.67
N ASN A 39 11.02 8.33 -10.49
CA ASN A 39 10.46 9.66 -10.26
C ASN A 39 9.67 9.72 -8.94
N GLY A 40 8.99 8.61 -8.59
CA GLY A 40 8.24 8.53 -7.34
C GLY A 40 9.15 8.65 -6.11
N ILE A 41 10.30 7.97 -6.12
CA ILE A 41 11.25 8.05 -5.01
C ILE A 41 11.82 9.46 -4.89
N LYS A 42 12.17 10.09 -6.01
CA LYS A 42 12.67 11.47 -5.99
C LYS A 42 11.65 12.42 -5.37
N LEU A 43 10.39 12.28 -5.76
CA LEU A 43 9.31 13.11 -5.23
C LEU A 43 9.12 12.87 -3.75
N ALA A 44 9.15 11.61 -3.29
CA ALA A 44 9.04 11.28 -1.88
C ALA A 44 10.17 11.91 -1.05
N GLN A 45 11.39 11.87 -1.57
CA GLN A 45 12.54 12.51 -0.92
C GLN A 45 12.35 14.02 -0.80
N GLU A 46 11.83 14.68 -1.84
CA GLU A 46 11.52 16.11 -1.80
C GLU A 46 10.49 16.45 -0.72
N LYS A 47 9.58 15.52 -0.40
CA LYS A 47 8.56 15.69 0.62
C LYS A 47 9.03 15.25 2.02
N GLY A 48 10.29 14.86 2.17
CA GLY A 48 10.84 14.44 3.45
C GLY A 48 10.44 13.05 3.90
N ILE A 49 9.97 12.20 2.99
CA ILE A 49 9.57 10.81 3.28
C ILE A 49 10.78 9.89 3.17
N ASN A 50 10.94 8.97 4.11
CA ASN A 50 11.97 7.95 4.03
C ASN A 50 11.71 7.02 2.86
N VAL A 51 12.75 6.72 2.09
CA VAL A 51 12.66 5.87 0.90
C VAL A 51 13.67 4.74 0.96
N THR A 52 13.38 3.66 0.22
CA THR A 52 14.32 2.55 0.03
C THR A 52 14.16 1.99 -1.38
N ASP A 53 15.25 1.49 -1.95
CA ASP A 53 15.24 0.79 -3.24
C ASP A 53 15.29 -0.73 -3.10
N LYS A 54 15.19 -1.24 -1.87
CA LYS A 54 15.27 -2.68 -1.59
C LYS A 54 13.92 -3.39 -1.61
N GLY A 55 12.83 -2.68 -1.89
CA GLY A 55 11.51 -3.26 -1.98
C GLY A 55 11.14 -4.06 -0.74
N ILE A 56 10.66 -5.29 -0.95
CA ILE A 56 10.22 -6.16 0.15
C ILE A 56 11.38 -6.55 1.08
N GLN A 57 12.60 -6.60 0.57
CA GLN A 57 13.76 -6.99 1.38
C GLN A 57 13.98 -6.03 2.55
N PHE A 58 13.67 -4.75 2.36
CA PHE A 58 13.74 -3.78 3.44
C PHE A 58 12.88 -4.21 4.64
N PHE A 59 11.68 -4.69 4.39
CA PHE A 59 10.75 -5.11 5.45
C PHE A 59 11.15 -6.44 6.08
N ILE A 60 11.85 -7.28 5.35
CA ILE A 60 12.39 -8.54 5.89
C ILE A 60 13.56 -8.25 6.84
N ASP A 61 14.43 -7.32 6.45
CA ASP A 61 15.67 -7.02 7.19
C ASP A 61 15.46 -6.06 8.36
N ASN A 62 14.41 -5.26 8.32
CA ASN A 62 14.16 -4.21 9.31
C ASN A 62 12.81 -4.38 9.99
N LYS A 63 12.83 -4.48 11.32
CA LYS A 63 11.60 -4.50 12.11
C LYS A 63 11.19 -3.08 12.44
N ILE A 64 10.37 -2.49 11.60
CA ILE A 64 9.81 -1.16 11.85
C ILE A 64 8.34 -1.30 12.22
N TYR A 65 7.86 -0.39 13.07
CA TYR A 65 6.45 -0.40 13.45
C TYR A 65 5.62 0.24 12.33
N ILE A 66 4.78 -0.58 11.71
CA ILE A 66 3.85 -0.15 10.66
C ILE A 66 2.50 -0.76 10.96
N ASP A 67 1.45 0.07 10.95
CA ASP A 67 0.09 -0.41 11.14
C ASP A 67 -0.49 -1.01 9.86
N VAL A 68 -0.14 -0.45 8.71
CA VAL A 68 -0.68 -0.86 7.42
C VAL A 68 0.33 -0.65 6.30
N ILE A 69 0.36 -1.59 5.35
CA ILE A 69 1.12 -1.49 4.10
C ILE A 69 0.15 -1.38 2.93
N TYR A 70 0.40 -0.43 2.05
CA TYR A 70 -0.29 -0.34 0.76
C TYR A 70 0.59 -0.98 -0.30
N ASP A 71 0.11 -2.07 -0.91
CA ASP A 71 0.86 -2.76 -1.97
C ASP A 71 0.40 -2.26 -3.33
N CYS A 72 1.28 -1.50 -3.99
CA CYS A 72 1.06 -0.89 -5.30
C CYS A 72 2.00 -1.48 -6.35
N THR A 73 2.45 -2.71 -6.16
CA THR A 73 3.41 -3.37 -7.08
C THR A 73 2.71 -4.02 -8.26
N ASN A 74 2.62 -5.34 -8.26
CA ASN A 74 1.95 -6.11 -9.29
C ASN A 74 1.41 -7.42 -8.67
N ALA A 75 0.59 -8.15 -9.41
CA ALA A 75 -0.08 -9.34 -8.89
C ALA A 75 0.91 -10.40 -8.40
N THR A 76 1.99 -10.64 -9.14
CA THR A 76 2.98 -11.67 -8.79
C THR A 76 3.71 -11.34 -7.50
N ASP A 77 4.20 -10.10 -7.39
CA ASP A 77 4.94 -9.67 -6.20
C ASP A 77 4.03 -9.53 -4.99
N ALA A 78 2.80 -9.05 -5.18
CA ALA A 78 1.85 -8.89 -4.09
C ALA A 78 1.55 -10.21 -3.38
N LYS A 79 1.50 -11.32 -4.12
CA LYS A 79 1.29 -12.64 -3.52
C LYS A 79 2.44 -13.04 -2.59
N LYS A 80 3.67 -12.72 -2.97
CA LYS A 80 4.85 -12.95 -2.12
C LYS A 80 4.85 -12.02 -0.91
N HIS A 81 4.54 -10.77 -1.13
CA HIS A 81 4.50 -9.76 -0.06
C HIS A 81 3.45 -10.10 0.99
N ALA A 82 2.28 -10.58 0.58
CA ALA A 82 1.20 -10.92 1.49
C ALA A 82 1.62 -11.94 2.53
N LYS A 83 2.37 -12.96 2.13
CA LYS A 83 2.86 -13.99 3.05
C LYS A 83 3.81 -13.41 4.09
N ILE A 84 4.73 -12.55 3.65
CA ILE A 84 5.74 -11.93 4.51
C ILE A 84 5.06 -11.01 5.53
N PHE A 85 4.17 -10.14 5.09
CA PHE A 85 3.49 -9.21 5.98
C PHE A 85 2.54 -9.92 6.95
N LYS A 86 1.90 -11.00 6.51
CA LYS A 86 1.06 -11.80 7.39
C LYS A 86 1.87 -12.39 8.54
N GLU A 87 3.06 -12.92 8.25
CA GLU A 87 3.97 -13.45 9.27
C GLU A 87 4.42 -12.36 10.25
N GLN A 88 4.52 -11.12 9.79
CA GLN A 88 4.90 -9.98 10.62
C GLN A 88 3.72 -9.35 11.36
N GLY A 89 2.50 -9.81 11.11
CA GLY A 89 1.31 -9.24 11.71
C GLY A 89 0.94 -7.86 11.18
N VAL A 90 1.37 -7.52 9.98
CA VAL A 90 1.10 -6.22 9.34
C VAL A 90 -0.12 -6.34 8.42
N LYS A 91 -1.06 -5.42 8.56
CA LYS A 91 -2.22 -5.35 7.67
C LYS A 91 -1.82 -4.83 6.29
N VAL A 92 -2.33 -5.47 5.24
CA VAL A 92 -2.03 -5.09 3.86
C VAL A 92 -3.30 -4.60 3.18
N ILE A 93 -3.21 -3.44 2.51
CA ILE A 93 -4.23 -2.97 1.58
C ILE A 93 -3.63 -3.15 0.18
N ASP A 94 -4.20 -4.10 -0.56
CA ASP A 94 -3.67 -4.52 -1.87
C ASP A 94 -4.39 -3.75 -2.99
N LEU A 95 -3.62 -2.96 -3.73
CA LEU A 95 -4.10 -2.23 -4.90
C LEU A 95 -3.73 -2.94 -6.21
N THR A 96 -3.23 -4.16 -6.12
CA THR A 96 -2.85 -4.96 -7.28
C THR A 96 -3.99 -5.89 -7.71
N PRO A 97 -3.95 -6.46 -8.93
CA PRO A 97 -4.95 -7.44 -9.35
C PRO A 97 -4.72 -8.86 -8.79
N ALA A 98 -3.94 -9.02 -7.72
CA ALA A 98 -3.63 -10.33 -7.14
C ALA A 98 -4.84 -11.01 -6.50
N LYS A 99 -5.79 -10.25 -5.97
CA LYS A 99 -7.03 -10.75 -5.35
C LYS A 99 -6.76 -11.72 -4.19
N ILE A 100 -5.80 -11.36 -3.34
CA ILE A 100 -5.38 -12.22 -2.22
C ILE A 100 -6.38 -12.16 -1.08
N GLY A 101 -6.82 -10.96 -0.72
CA GLY A 101 -7.78 -10.73 0.35
C GLY A 101 -9.18 -10.51 -0.17
N ASP A 102 -10.11 -10.24 0.74
CA ASP A 102 -11.48 -9.91 0.37
C ASP A 102 -11.52 -8.58 -0.39
N LEU A 103 -12.39 -8.52 -1.40
CA LEU A 103 -12.63 -7.29 -2.14
C LEU A 103 -13.21 -6.23 -1.21
N CYS A 104 -12.64 -5.03 -1.28
CA CYS A 104 -13.12 -3.90 -0.50
C CYS A 104 -13.45 -2.71 -1.39
N VAL A 105 -14.69 -2.25 -1.30
CA VAL A 105 -15.12 -0.95 -1.79
C VAL A 105 -15.53 -0.16 -0.55
N PRO A 106 -14.76 0.85 -0.12
CA PRO A 106 -14.96 1.48 1.19
C PRO A 106 -16.37 2.01 1.45
N THR A 107 -17.09 2.39 0.41
CA THR A 107 -18.48 2.87 0.53
C THR A 107 -19.50 1.75 0.65
N ILE A 108 -19.12 0.49 0.38
CA ILE A 108 -20.03 -0.66 0.35
C ILE A 108 -19.74 -1.64 1.48
N ASN A 109 -18.45 -2.03 1.64
CA ASN A 109 -18.05 -3.03 2.64
C ASN A 109 -16.83 -2.60 3.44
N PRO A 110 -16.90 -1.52 4.23
CA PRO A 110 -15.76 -1.02 5.00
C PRO A 110 -15.29 -1.99 6.08
N GLU A 111 -16.13 -2.91 6.55
CA GLU A 111 -15.76 -3.91 7.55
C GLU A 111 -14.58 -4.79 7.11
N ALA A 112 -14.40 -5.00 5.81
CA ALA A 112 -13.28 -5.80 5.30
C ALA A 112 -11.93 -5.23 5.76
N ILE A 113 -11.81 -3.91 5.85
CA ILE A 113 -10.59 -3.25 6.29
C ILE A 113 -10.31 -3.56 7.77
N LYS A 114 -11.35 -3.68 8.59
CA LYS A 114 -11.21 -3.90 10.04
C LYS A 114 -10.91 -5.34 10.40
N THR A 115 -11.41 -6.31 9.64
CA THR A 115 -11.40 -7.72 10.02
C THR A 115 -10.39 -8.57 9.26
N GLN A 116 -9.89 -8.11 8.13
CA GLN A 116 -8.98 -8.88 7.28
C GLN A 116 -7.54 -8.42 7.43
N ASP A 117 -6.58 -9.37 7.41
CA ASP A 117 -5.15 -9.06 7.39
C ASP A 117 -4.70 -8.52 6.04
N ASN A 118 -5.39 -8.91 4.98
CA ASN A 118 -5.16 -8.43 3.63
C ASN A 118 -6.49 -8.05 2.99
N VAL A 119 -6.55 -6.85 2.45
CA VAL A 119 -7.74 -6.33 1.79
C VAL A 119 -7.37 -5.97 0.37
N ASN A 120 -8.14 -6.49 -0.60
CA ASN A 120 -7.95 -6.17 -2.01
C ASN A 120 -8.86 -5.02 -2.42
N MET A 121 -8.24 -3.93 -2.89
CA MET A 121 -8.97 -2.81 -3.47
C MET A 121 -9.19 -3.12 -4.95
N ILE A 122 -10.44 -3.17 -5.40
CA ILE A 122 -10.74 -3.41 -6.80
C ILE A 122 -10.14 -2.31 -7.68
N THR A 123 -10.03 -2.57 -8.99
CA THR A 123 -9.39 -1.63 -9.92
C THR A 123 -9.99 -0.23 -9.84
N CYS A 124 -9.25 0.78 -10.30
CA CYS A 124 -9.72 2.17 -10.29
C CYS A 124 -11.10 2.32 -10.95
N GLY A 125 -11.33 1.66 -12.08
CA GLY A 125 -12.64 1.63 -12.73
C GLY A 125 -13.72 0.98 -11.86
N GLY A 126 -13.38 -0.11 -11.17
CA GLY A 126 -14.27 -0.78 -10.25
C GLY A 126 -14.60 0.08 -9.03
N GLN A 127 -13.61 0.77 -8.47
CA GLN A 127 -13.84 1.69 -7.35
C GLN A 127 -14.77 2.83 -7.74
N ALA A 128 -14.65 3.34 -8.96
CA ALA A 128 -15.50 4.42 -9.45
C ALA A 128 -16.91 3.96 -9.79
N SER A 129 -17.08 2.79 -10.43
CA SER A 129 -18.38 2.32 -10.94
C SER A 129 -19.20 1.53 -9.92
N THR A 130 -18.57 0.74 -9.06
CA THR A 130 -19.29 -0.12 -8.12
C THR A 130 -20.20 0.64 -7.18
N PRO A 131 -19.80 1.76 -6.57
CA PRO A 131 -20.70 2.56 -5.73
C PRO A 131 -21.90 3.11 -6.51
N LEU A 132 -21.73 3.43 -7.80
CA LEU A 132 -22.82 3.96 -8.64
C LEU A 132 -23.84 2.88 -9.01
N LEU A 133 -23.40 1.64 -9.16
CA LEU A 133 -24.27 0.52 -9.53
C LEU A 133 -25.02 -0.06 -8.33
N ASN A 134 -24.55 0.22 -7.15
CA ASN A 134 -25.10 -0.30 -5.90
C ASN A 134 -25.93 0.77 -5.16
#